data_30db89aea2fc25e7d7a8a880defe3b31
#
_entry.id   30db89aea2fc25e7d7a8a880defe3b31
#
_cell.length_a   1.000
_cell.length_b   1.000
_cell.length_c   1.000
_cell.angle_alpha   90.00
_cell.angle_beta   90.00
_cell.angle_gamma   90.00
#
_symmetry.space_group_name_H-M   'P 1'
#
loop_
_entity.id
_entity.type
_entity.pdbx_description
1 polymer ?
#
loop_
_entity_poly.entity_id
_entity_poly.type
_entity_poly.pdbx_seq_one_letter_code
_entity_poly.pdbx_strand_id
1 'polypeptide(L)'
;CHRYHLERLLRTRKDEPKSIRLAGGAARSPMWTQMFADVMKLPVESVDVNETGAFGCALIAATACGRYSNVSEAVRKMCRISAPVLPDPTRSAIYEEKYQLYCKTIEALDGLWDSLQKYRDIHEYKGTRA
;
A
#
# COMPACT_ATOMS: atom_id res chain seq x y z
N CYS A 1 -10.13 -1.44 2.89
CA CYS A 1 -9.62 -0.07 2.80
C CYS A 1 -8.63 0.12 1.65
N HIS A 2 -7.47 -0.61 1.57
CA HIS A 2 -6.45 -0.40 0.52
C HIS A 2 -6.99 -0.53 -0.91
N ARG A 3 -7.78 -1.56 -1.21
CA ARG A 3 -8.40 -1.75 -2.53
C ARG A 3 -9.27 -0.56 -2.93
N TYR A 4 -10.08 -0.06 -2.02
CA TYR A 4 -10.96 1.09 -2.24
C TYR A 4 -10.18 2.35 -2.65
N HIS A 5 -9.05 2.60 -2.01
CA HIS A 5 -8.17 3.71 -2.38
C HIS A 5 -7.41 3.44 -3.68
N LEU A 6 -6.93 2.22 -3.88
CA LEU A 6 -6.25 1.83 -5.11
C LEU A 6 -7.16 2.03 -6.34
N GLU A 7 -8.41 1.57 -6.29
CA GLU A 7 -9.36 1.73 -7.40
C GLU A 7 -9.62 3.21 -7.72
N ARG A 8 -9.65 4.09 -6.72
CA ARG A 8 -9.78 5.54 -6.94
C ARG A 8 -8.52 6.14 -7.59
N LEU A 9 -7.34 5.74 -7.14
CA LEU A 9 -6.08 6.17 -7.74
C LEU A 9 -5.96 5.68 -9.19
N LEU A 10 -6.42 4.48 -9.49
CA LEU A 10 -6.37 3.93 -10.84
C LEU A 10 -7.25 4.71 -11.83
N ARG A 11 -8.33 5.35 -11.37
CA ARG A 11 -9.15 6.22 -12.22
C ARG A 11 -8.40 7.43 -12.78
N THR A 12 -7.30 7.83 -12.15
CA THR A 12 -6.45 8.96 -12.59
C THR A 12 -5.34 8.52 -13.55
N ARG A 13 -5.20 7.20 -13.79
CA ARG A 13 -4.17 6.64 -14.67
C ARG A 13 -4.77 6.12 -15.96
N LYS A 14 -3.96 6.14 -17.02
CA LYS A 14 -4.33 5.54 -18.33
C LYS A 14 -4.00 4.06 -18.40
N ASP A 15 -3.01 3.61 -17.62
CA ASP A 15 -2.50 2.24 -17.67
C ASP A 15 -2.90 1.46 -16.43
N GLU A 16 -3.31 0.21 -16.62
CA GLU A 16 -3.56 -0.73 -15.53
C GLU A 16 -2.24 -1.24 -14.93
N PRO A 17 -2.14 -1.37 -13.60
CA PRO A 17 -0.96 -1.94 -12.97
C PRO A 17 -0.86 -3.43 -13.27
N LYS A 18 0.34 -3.89 -13.59
CA LYS A 18 0.62 -5.32 -13.81
C LYS A 18 0.85 -6.08 -12.50
N SER A 19 1.31 -5.40 -11.48
CA SER A 19 1.57 -5.94 -10.14
C SER A 19 1.52 -4.83 -9.09
N ILE A 20 1.43 -5.23 -7.84
CA ILE A 20 1.55 -4.35 -6.67
C ILE A 20 2.87 -4.69 -5.98
N ARG A 21 3.64 -3.68 -5.60
CA ARG A 21 4.85 -3.87 -4.81
C ARG A 21 4.57 -3.56 -3.35
N LEU A 22 4.68 -4.58 -2.50
CA LEU A 22 4.49 -4.49 -1.06
C LEU A 22 5.85 -4.36 -0.37
N ALA A 23 5.95 -3.46 0.59
CA ALA A 23 7.14 -3.24 1.40
C ALA A 23 6.79 -3.08 2.88
N GLY A 24 7.80 -3.21 3.76
CA GLY A 24 7.62 -3.09 5.20
C GLY A 24 7.14 -4.38 5.86
N GLY A 25 6.64 -4.28 7.09
CA GLY A 25 6.32 -5.43 7.95
C GLY A 25 5.33 -6.42 7.33
N ALA A 26 4.31 -5.95 6.63
CA ALA A 26 3.32 -6.80 5.98
C ALA A 26 3.92 -7.68 4.86
N ALA A 27 4.93 -7.18 4.16
CA ALA A 27 5.61 -7.92 3.08
C ALA A 27 6.39 -9.14 3.57
N ARG A 28 6.70 -9.22 4.86
CA ARG A 28 7.40 -10.35 5.48
C ARG A 28 6.49 -11.54 5.81
N SER A 29 5.19 -11.34 5.79
CA SER A 29 4.21 -12.39 6.07
C SER A 29 3.66 -12.98 4.77
N PRO A 30 3.90 -14.25 4.46
CA PRO A 30 3.32 -14.91 3.29
C PRO A 30 1.79 -14.85 3.27
N MET A 31 1.18 -14.95 4.45
CA MET A 31 -0.28 -14.86 4.59
C MET A 31 -0.80 -13.47 4.23
N TRP A 32 -0.14 -12.40 4.69
CA TRP A 32 -0.52 -11.03 4.32
C TRP A 32 -0.31 -10.76 2.84
N THR A 33 0.81 -11.20 2.27
CA THR A 33 1.12 -11.04 0.85
C THR A 33 0.08 -11.74 -0.03
N GLN A 34 -0.30 -12.97 0.33
CA GLN A 34 -1.37 -13.70 -0.37
C GLN A 34 -2.72 -13.00 -0.22
N MET A 35 -3.07 -12.54 0.98
CA MET A 35 -4.32 -11.81 1.21
C MET A 35 -4.37 -10.52 0.36
N PHE A 36 -3.27 -9.79 0.25
CA PHE A 36 -3.21 -8.62 -0.64
C PHE A 36 -3.44 -9.01 -2.09
N ALA A 37 -2.80 -10.08 -2.59
CA ALA A 37 -3.01 -10.56 -3.95
C ALA A 37 -4.48 -10.92 -4.20
N ASP A 38 -5.10 -11.67 -3.29
CA ASP A 38 -6.48 -12.14 -3.40
C ASP A 38 -7.48 -10.98 -3.37
N VAL A 39 -7.28 -10.02 -2.46
CA VAL A 39 -8.18 -8.85 -2.31
C VAL A 39 -8.04 -7.88 -3.47
N MET A 40 -6.81 -7.62 -3.92
CA MET A 40 -6.53 -6.66 -4.99
C MET A 40 -6.73 -7.26 -6.38
N LYS A 41 -6.80 -8.60 -6.49
CA LYS A 41 -6.84 -9.36 -7.76
C LYS A 41 -5.66 -9.04 -8.68
N LEU A 42 -4.51 -8.74 -8.09
CA LEU A 42 -3.28 -8.40 -8.78
C LEU A 42 -2.10 -9.19 -8.20
N PRO A 43 -1.12 -9.57 -9.02
CA PRO A 43 0.12 -10.12 -8.51
C PRO A 43 0.79 -9.18 -7.50
N VAL A 44 1.29 -9.74 -6.40
CA VAL A 44 2.00 -8.98 -5.37
C VAL A 44 3.45 -9.41 -5.32
N GLU A 45 4.34 -8.45 -5.50
CA GLU A 45 5.78 -8.58 -5.34
C GLU A 45 6.21 -7.96 -4.01
N SER A 46 7.26 -8.46 -3.40
CA SER A 46 7.87 -7.84 -2.23
C SER A 46 9.33 -7.49 -2.50
N VAL A 47 9.83 -6.49 -1.78
CA VAL A 47 11.27 -6.19 -1.79
C VAL A 47 11.94 -7.07 -0.75
N ASP A 48 12.99 -7.79 -1.14
CA ASP A 48 13.76 -8.68 -0.27
C ASP A 48 14.70 -7.87 0.64
N VAL A 49 14.09 -7.05 1.52
CA VAL A 49 14.79 -6.21 2.48
C VAL A 49 13.92 -6.06 3.74
N ASN A 50 14.51 -6.30 4.90
CA ASN A 50 13.80 -6.21 6.17
C ASN A 50 13.45 -4.77 6.54
N GLU A 51 14.41 -3.84 6.39
CA GLU A 51 14.29 -2.44 6.77
C GLU A 51 14.44 -1.54 5.53
N THR A 52 13.34 -1.35 4.81
CA THR A 52 13.33 -0.61 3.54
C THR A 52 13.79 0.84 3.68
N GLY A 53 13.48 1.50 4.82
CA GLY A 53 13.94 2.86 5.09
C GLY A 53 15.46 2.94 5.24
N ALA A 54 16.05 2.09 6.08
CA ALA A 54 17.50 2.02 6.26
C ALA A 54 18.21 1.63 4.97
N PHE A 55 17.63 0.70 4.21
CA PHE A 55 18.17 0.31 2.90
C PHE A 55 18.15 1.47 1.90
N GLY A 56 17.09 2.26 1.87
CA GLY A 56 17.01 3.47 1.04
C GLY A 56 18.11 4.48 1.39
N CYS A 57 18.36 4.72 2.67
CA CYS A 57 19.48 5.57 3.12
C CYS A 57 20.84 5.01 2.68
N ALA A 58 21.03 3.69 2.78
CA ALA A 58 22.27 3.04 2.34
C ALA A 58 22.50 3.18 0.82
N LEU A 59 21.44 3.09 0.00
CA LEU A 59 21.52 3.32 -1.46
C LEU A 59 21.96 4.76 -1.78
N ILE A 60 21.39 5.75 -1.07
CA ILE A 60 21.72 7.16 -1.24
C ILE A 60 23.18 7.41 -0.81
N ALA A 61 23.58 6.89 0.35
CA ALA A 61 24.95 7.03 0.85
C ALA A 61 25.97 6.38 -0.10
N ALA A 62 25.71 5.17 -0.58
CA ALA A 62 26.59 4.49 -1.55
C ALA A 62 26.73 5.27 -2.87
N THR A 63 25.66 5.94 -3.31
CA THR A 63 25.71 6.82 -4.47
C THR A 63 26.53 8.08 -4.18
N ALA A 64 26.32 8.72 -3.03
CA ALA A 64 27.06 9.92 -2.63
C ALA A 64 28.58 9.65 -2.49
N CYS A 65 28.94 8.44 -2.03
CA CYS A 65 30.35 7.99 -1.96
C CYS A 65 30.93 7.56 -3.31
N GLY A 66 30.21 7.73 -4.42
CA GLY A 66 30.70 7.37 -5.77
C GLY A 66 30.73 5.87 -6.06
N ARG A 67 30.12 5.02 -5.21
CA ARG A 67 30.03 3.57 -5.46
C ARG A 67 29.13 3.25 -6.67
N TYR A 68 28.12 4.07 -6.92
CA TYR A 68 27.21 4.03 -8.04
C TYR A 68 27.08 5.41 -8.67
N SER A 69 26.88 5.48 -9.97
CA SER A 69 26.79 6.74 -10.71
C SER A 69 25.51 7.54 -10.38
N ASN A 70 24.45 6.83 -9.97
CA ASN A 70 23.18 7.41 -9.56
C ASN A 70 22.36 6.39 -8.75
N VAL A 71 21.31 6.87 -8.08
CA VAL A 71 20.43 6.05 -7.25
C VAL A 71 19.74 4.94 -8.06
N SER A 72 19.38 5.19 -9.30
CA SER A 72 18.73 4.18 -10.15
C SER A 72 19.67 3.00 -10.44
N GLU A 73 20.96 3.24 -10.61
CA GLU A 73 21.95 2.17 -10.74
C GLU A 73 22.10 1.38 -9.44
N ALA A 74 22.19 2.07 -8.30
CA ALA A 74 22.27 1.43 -7.00
C ALA A 74 21.05 0.52 -6.74
N VAL A 75 19.84 1.00 -7.03
CA VAL A 75 18.60 0.21 -6.92
C VAL A 75 18.67 -1.03 -7.81
N ARG A 76 19.02 -0.90 -9.08
CA ARG A 76 19.10 -2.05 -10.00
C ARG A 76 20.09 -3.12 -9.54
N LYS A 77 21.18 -2.72 -8.89
CA LYS A 77 22.23 -3.66 -8.45
C LYS A 77 21.99 -4.26 -7.07
N MET A 78 21.34 -3.52 -6.18
CA MET A 78 21.21 -3.92 -4.78
C MET A 78 19.80 -4.39 -4.41
N CYS A 79 18.77 -3.88 -5.09
CA CYS A 79 17.40 -4.23 -4.76
C CYS A 79 16.99 -5.53 -5.45
N ARG A 80 16.54 -6.50 -4.66
CA ARG A 80 15.96 -7.75 -5.16
C ARG A 80 14.46 -7.73 -4.93
N ILE A 81 13.73 -8.21 -5.91
CA ILE A 81 12.27 -8.31 -5.88
C ILE A 81 11.93 -9.79 -5.86
N SER A 82 11.02 -10.20 -4.99
CA SER A 82 10.54 -11.59 -4.90
C SER A 82 9.78 -11.99 -6.17
N ALA A 83 9.66 -13.29 -6.37
CA ALA A 83 8.68 -13.82 -7.31
C ALA A 83 7.28 -13.33 -6.92
N PRO A 84 6.43 -12.98 -7.91
CA PRO A 84 5.10 -12.49 -7.63
C PRO A 84 4.21 -13.59 -7.01
N VAL A 85 3.50 -13.24 -5.96
CA VAL A 85 2.42 -14.06 -5.40
C VAL A 85 1.16 -13.76 -6.19
N LEU A 86 0.61 -14.77 -6.84
CA LEU A 86 -0.58 -14.64 -7.68
C LEU A 86 -1.86 -14.71 -6.83
N PRO A 87 -2.92 -14.01 -7.23
CA PRO A 87 -4.23 -14.13 -6.59
C PRO A 87 -4.81 -15.53 -6.78
N ASP A 88 -5.40 -16.08 -5.72
CA ASP A 88 -6.18 -17.32 -5.77
C ASP A 88 -7.63 -16.97 -6.19
N PRO A 89 -8.15 -17.51 -7.31
CA PRO A 89 -9.48 -17.16 -7.81
C PRO A 89 -10.61 -17.48 -6.82
N THR A 90 -10.49 -18.58 -6.08
CA THR A 90 -11.51 -19.00 -5.11
C THR A 90 -11.58 -18.03 -3.93
N ARG A 91 -10.44 -17.66 -3.37
CA ARG A 91 -10.35 -16.69 -2.28
C ARG A 91 -10.71 -15.30 -2.75
N SER A 92 -10.29 -14.91 -3.95
CA SER A 92 -10.64 -13.64 -4.56
C SER A 92 -12.15 -13.45 -4.72
N ALA A 93 -12.90 -14.51 -5.02
CA ALA A 93 -14.35 -14.46 -5.10
C ALA A 93 -14.98 -14.16 -3.73
N ILE A 94 -14.52 -14.83 -2.66
CA ILE A 94 -14.98 -14.57 -1.29
C ILE A 94 -14.67 -13.13 -0.86
N TYR A 95 -13.46 -12.66 -1.17
CA TYR A 95 -13.07 -11.28 -0.86
C TYR A 95 -13.84 -10.25 -1.68
N GLU A 96 -14.32 -10.58 -2.88
CA GLU A 96 -15.18 -9.70 -3.68
C GLU A 96 -16.49 -9.42 -2.97
N GLU A 97 -17.18 -10.45 -2.51
CA GLU A 97 -18.44 -10.29 -1.77
C GLU A 97 -18.23 -9.41 -0.53
N LYS A 98 -17.19 -9.69 0.24
CA LYS A 98 -16.82 -8.88 1.41
C LYS A 98 -16.49 -7.43 1.05
N TYR A 99 -15.83 -7.23 -0.08
CA TYR A 99 -15.48 -5.89 -0.56
C TYR A 99 -16.71 -5.07 -0.96
N GLN A 100 -17.69 -5.70 -1.61
CA GLN A 100 -18.95 -5.04 -1.94
C GLN A 100 -19.72 -4.60 -0.68
N LEU A 101 -19.73 -5.43 0.37
CA LEU A 101 -20.30 -5.04 1.67
C LEU A 101 -19.54 -3.88 2.30
N TYR A 102 -18.22 -3.89 2.22
CA TYR A 102 -17.38 -2.79 2.70
C TYR A 102 -17.70 -1.47 1.98
N CYS A 103 -17.83 -1.48 0.66
CA CYS A 103 -18.18 -0.29 -0.12
C CYS A 103 -19.56 0.26 0.29
N LYS A 104 -20.58 -0.60 0.41
CA LYS A 104 -21.90 -0.19 0.91
C LYS A 104 -21.86 0.42 2.31
N THR A 105 -21.01 -0.12 3.18
CA THR A 105 -20.83 0.43 4.54
C THR A 105 -20.23 1.82 4.50
N ILE A 106 -19.19 2.04 3.68
CA ILE A 106 -18.60 3.38 3.51
C ILE A 106 -19.63 4.36 2.98
N GLU A 107 -20.39 3.98 1.95
CA GLU A 107 -21.44 4.83 1.36
C GLU A 107 -22.54 5.17 2.39
N ALA A 108 -22.97 4.19 3.20
CA ALA A 108 -23.98 4.41 4.23
C ALA A 108 -23.50 5.37 5.35
N LEU A 109 -22.19 5.39 5.61
CA LEU A 109 -21.59 6.27 6.62
C LEU A 109 -21.20 7.64 6.08
N ASP A 110 -21.25 7.83 4.75
CA ASP A 110 -20.72 9.05 4.11
C ASP A 110 -21.43 10.32 4.64
N GLY A 111 -22.75 10.27 4.80
CA GLY A 111 -23.52 11.37 5.38
C GLY A 111 -23.25 11.73 6.84
N LEU A 112 -22.50 10.90 7.57
CA LEU A 112 -22.15 11.15 8.97
C LEU A 112 -20.87 11.96 9.14
N TRP A 113 -19.99 11.98 8.13
CA TRP A 113 -18.67 12.61 8.24
C TRP A 113 -18.75 14.12 8.51
N ASP A 114 -19.67 14.82 7.86
CA ASP A 114 -19.89 16.26 8.09
C ASP A 114 -20.37 16.53 9.52
N SER A 115 -21.22 15.67 10.06
CA SER A 115 -21.70 15.79 11.44
C SER A 115 -20.61 15.55 12.46
N LEU A 116 -19.76 14.54 12.22
CA LEU A 116 -18.58 14.24 13.05
C LEU A 116 -17.55 15.37 12.96
N GLN A 117 -17.34 15.94 11.79
CA GLN A 117 -16.47 17.10 11.62
C GLN A 117 -16.96 18.29 12.42
N LYS A 118 -18.25 18.66 12.29
CA LYS A 118 -18.86 19.76 13.06
C LYS A 118 -18.77 19.53 14.56
N TYR A 119 -19.02 18.29 15.02
CA TYR A 119 -18.88 17.94 16.42
C TYR A 119 -17.45 18.16 16.91
N ARG A 120 -16.45 17.72 16.15
CA ARG A 120 -15.04 17.92 16.46
C ARG A 120 -14.70 19.42 16.54
N ASP A 121 -15.12 20.20 15.56
CA ASP A 121 -14.82 21.63 15.48
C ASP A 121 -15.43 22.42 16.67
N ILE A 122 -16.59 21.99 17.17
CA ILE A 122 -17.24 22.59 18.33
C ILE A 122 -16.54 22.17 19.64
N HIS A 123 -16.08 20.92 19.72
CA HIS A 123 -15.56 20.30 20.94
C HIS A 123 -14.04 20.11 20.91
N GLU A 124 -13.36 20.68 19.90
CA GLU A 124 -11.91 20.60 19.82
C GLU A 124 -11.31 21.21 21.09
N TYR A 125 -10.72 20.33 21.90
CA TYR A 125 -10.00 20.74 23.10
C TYR A 125 -8.91 21.70 22.67
N LYS A 126 -9.05 22.99 22.98
CA LYS A 126 -8.01 24.00 22.87
C LYS A 126 -6.93 23.70 23.92
N GLY A 127 -6.34 22.51 23.81
CA GLY A 127 -5.19 22.10 24.57
C GLY A 127 -4.05 23.04 24.21
N THR A 128 -3.65 23.81 25.16
CA THR A 128 -2.48 24.66 25.19
C THR A 128 -1.32 23.99 24.46
N ARG A 129 -0.93 24.53 23.31
CA ARG A 129 0.43 24.29 22.80
C ARG A 129 1.36 24.97 23.81
N ALA A 130 1.90 24.17 24.71
CA ALA A 130 3.06 24.56 25.50
C ALA A 130 4.31 24.27 24.70
#